data_eb9ce7883b2d92fc71d468e7c5b8eb2a
#
_entry.id   eb9ce7883b2d92fc71d468e7c5b8eb2a
#
_cell.length_a   1.000
_cell.length_b   1.000
_cell.length_c   1.000
_cell.angle_alpha   90.00
_cell.angle_beta   90.00
_cell.angle_gamma   90.00
#
_symmetry.space_group_name_H-M   'P 1'
#
loop_
_entity.id
_entity.type
_entity.pdbx_description
1 polymer ?
#
loop_
_entity_poly.entity_id
_entity_poly.type
_entity_poly.pdbx_seq_one_letter_code
_entity_poly.pdbx_strand_id
1 'polypeptide(L)'
;MKNVDSVLQFADSAIIGRINYEMRKVLENISNPNTDEKTRKLTIEMDFTPINSRREISTKMTVKTKLRPTDTVKEIERIVKENLVQQIQVGDRTFVTNDRLTEVKPYKPTAARLTFSDLSSIVQIAKREKGRFNLPLYVNIENETRVSVITSMDNEKEREIPYAAETTGSKFRFGCSYDYESFVIAIRSLFEQNDDAKDLLQLLKKFASVESVEMNDDGVSQSVVAKSGATLAENIKAAPIRKLVPYRTFIEAMQPESEFLFRVSPDRTFSLYEADGGAWKIRAKSYIRYFLEGQLREEIESGEVVILG
;
A
#
# COMPACT_ATOMS: atom_id res chain seq x y z
N MET A 1 43.68 -27.62 35.64
CA MET A 1 43.90 -26.97 34.32
C MET A 1 43.79 -28.07 33.27
N LYS A 2 42.92 -27.93 32.28
CA LYS A 2 42.98 -28.81 31.10
C LYS A 2 44.26 -28.43 30.32
N ASN A 3 45.09 -29.44 30.02
CA ASN A 3 46.21 -29.22 29.10
C ASN A 3 45.65 -28.77 27.74
N VAL A 4 46.08 -27.63 27.29
CA VAL A 4 45.68 -27.06 26.02
C VAL A 4 46.88 -27.12 25.09
N ASP A 5 46.84 -28.08 24.18
CA ASP A 5 47.97 -28.36 23.27
C ASP A 5 47.94 -27.52 21.99
N SER A 6 46.87 -26.74 21.77
CA SER A 6 46.70 -25.89 20.57
C SER A 6 45.91 -24.63 20.87
N VAL A 7 46.32 -23.51 20.28
CA VAL A 7 45.56 -22.24 20.30
C VAL A 7 44.15 -22.41 19.79
N LEU A 8 43.92 -23.35 18.87
CA LEU A 8 42.60 -23.64 18.31
C LEU A 8 41.67 -24.34 19.30
N GLN A 9 42.17 -24.97 20.37
CA GLN A 9 41.36 -25.57 21.43
C GLN A 9 40.77 -24.53 22.40
N PHE A 10 41.33 -23.31 22.46
CA PHE A 10 40.73 -22.17 23.13
C PHE A 10 39.62 -21.52 22.32
N ALA A 11 39.61 -21.82 21.02
CA ALA A 11 38.71 -21.18 20.11
C ALA A 11 37.38 -21.90 20.17
N ASP A 12 36.41 -21.30 20.84
CA ASP A 12 34.99 -21.62 20.64
C ASP A 12 34.67 -21.54 19.15
N SER A 13 33.68 -22.29 18.67
CA SER A 13 33.27 -22.33 17.24
C SER A 13 33.11 -20.94 16.60
N ALA A 14 32.74 -19.95 17.40
CA ALA A 14 32.62 -18.55 17.00
C ALA A 14 33.97 -17.91 16.60
N ILE A 15 35.06 -18.26 17.27
CA ILE A 15 36.40 -17.73 17.00
C ILE A 15 36.96 -18.33 15.70
N ILE A 16 36.80 -19.64 15.53
CA ILE A 16 37.19 -20.33 14.30
C ILE A 16 36.38 -19.78 13.11
N GLY A 17 35.08 -19.58 13.30
CA GLY A 17 34.20 -18.95 12.30
C GLY A 17 34.68 -17.56 11.87
N ARG A 18 35.13 -16.74 12.83
CA ARG A 18 35.67 -15.41 12.55
C ARG A 18 36.99 -15.44 11.78
N ILE A 19 37.92 -16.33 12.16
CA ILE A 19 39.16 -16.53 11.43
C ILE A 19 38.89 -16.98 9.99
N ASN A 20 38.03 -17.97 9.80
CA ASN A 20 37.66 -18.49 8.50
C ASN A 20 36.98 -17.43 7.62
N TYR A 21 36.13 -16.59 8.20
CA TYR A 21 35.48 -15.48 7.51
C TYR A 21 36.51 -14.47 7.00
N GLU A 22 37.44 -14.03 7.84
CA GLU A 22 38.46 -13.07 7.43
C GLU A 22 39.46 -13.70 6.42
N MET A 23 39.77 -14.98 6.57
CA MET A 23 40.59 -15.73 5.59
C MET A 23 39.91 -15.78 4.22
N ARG A 24 38.60 -16.01 4.16
CA ARG A 24 37.85 -16.00 2.91
C ARG A 24 37.96 -14.67 2.17
N LYS A 25 37.86 -13.55 2.88
CA LYS A 25 38.07 -12.21 2.30
C LYS A 25 39.47 -12.06 1.69
N VAL A 26 40.50 -12.59 2.37
CA VAL A 26 41.87 -12.56 1.84
C VAL A 26 41.94 -13.36 0.55
N LEU A 27 41.37 -14.56 0.51
CA LEU A 27 41.38 -15.42 -0.68
C LEU A 27 40.57 -14.80 -1.86
N GLU A 28 39.41 -14.25 -1.57
CA GLU A 28 38.61 -13.53 -2.56
C GLU A 28 39.36 -12.32 -3.12
N ASN A 29 40.06 -11.56 -2.27
CA ASN A 29 40.87 -10.44 -2.73
C ASN A 29 42.09 -10.89 -3.56
N ILE A 30 42.69 -12.04 -3.25
CA ILE A 30 43.76 -12.64 -4.07
C ILE A 30 43.26 -13.08 -5.44
N SER A 31 42.07 -13.67 -5.49
CA SER A 31 41.45 -14.17 -6.73
C SER A 31 40.89 -13.05 -7.61
N ASN A 32 40.78 -11.84 -7.11
CA ASN A 32 40.24 -10.72 -7.87
C ASN A 32 41.29 -10.14 -8.83
N PRO A 33 41.12 -10.24 -10.16
CA PRO A 33 42.09 -9.79 -11.16
C PRO A 33 42.33 -8.28 -11.14
N ASN A 34 41.47 -7.50 -10.50
CA ASN A 34 41.61 -6.04 -10.38
C ASN A 34 42.45 -5.59 -9.17
N THR A 35 43.08 -6.54 -8.45
CA THR A 35 43.99 -6.23 -7.34
C THR A 35 45.43 -6.54 -7.71
N ASP A 36 46.38 -5.82 -7.08
CA ASP A 36 47.82 -6.07 -7.29
C ASP A 36 48.30 -7.40 -6.68
N GLU A 37 49.46 -7.90 -7.12
CA GLU A 37 50.05 -9.15 -6.63
C GLU A 37 50.82 -9.02 -5.28
N LYS A 38 50.71 -7.88 -4.60
CA LYS A 38 51.41 -7.63 -3.33
C LYS A 38 50.75 -8.40 -2.19
N THR A 39 51.52 -8.56 -1.10
CA THR A 39 51.14 -9.33 0.07
C THR A 39 49.84 -8.79 0.72
N ARG A 40 48.93 -9.69 1.07
CA ARG A 40 47.79 -9.47 1.98
C ARG A 40 48.21 -9.94 3.38
N LYS A 41 47.64 -9.35 4.41
CA LYS A 41 47.99 -9.73 5.79
C LYS A 41 46.72 -10.02 6.59
N LEU A 42 46.70 -11.20 7.21
CA LEU A 42 45.76 -11.54 8.28
C LEU A 42 46.51 -11.45 9.62
N THR A 43 45.99 -10.71 10.55
CA THR A 43 46.58 -10.56 11.91
C THR A 43 45.55 -11.04 12.91
N ILE A 44 46.00 -11.95 13.78
CA ILE A 44 45.22 -12.44 14.92
C ILE A 44 45.92 -11.95 16.18
N GLU A 45 45.24 -11.13 16.96
CA GLU A 45 45.70 -10.61 18.24
C GLU A 45 44.88 -11.28 19.35
N MET A 46 45.56 -11.84 20.35
CA MET A 46 44.94 -12.46 21.52
C MET A 46 45.42 -11.83 22.78
N ASP A 47 44.57 -11.25 23.57
CA ASP A 47 44.83 -10.67 24.86
C ASP A 47 44.34 -11.63 25.94
N PHE A 48 45.22 -11.97 26.89
CA PHE A 48 44.92 -12.83 28.03
C PHE A 48 44.98 -12.01 29.30
N THR A 49 43.88 -11.83 29.98
CA THR A 49 43.80 -11.06 31.22
C THR A 49 43.44 -11.98 32.37
N PRO A 50 44.33 -12.16 33.36
CA PRO A 50 44.01 -12.93 34.56
C PRO A 50 42.95 -12.21 35.39
N ILE A 51 41.92 -12.96 35.82
CA ILE A 51 40.81 -12.49 36.67
C ILE A 51 40.67 -13.41 37.87
N ASN A 52 39.87 -13.02 38.86
CA ASN A 52 39.61 -13.81 40.08
C ASN A 52 40.87 -14.33 40.76
N SER A 53 41.84 -13.43 41.11
CA SER A 53 43.10 -13.78 41.76
C SER A 53 43.89 -14.84 40.99
N ARG A 54 43.91 -14.75 39.67
CA ARG A 54 44.61 -15.64 38.72
C ARG A 54 44.03 -17.06 38.60
N ARG A 55 42.82 -17.27 39.07
CA ARG A 55 42.12 -18.57 38.94
C ARG A 55 41.42 -18.74 37.56
N GLU A 56 41.16 -17.65 36.91
CA GLU A 56 40.50 -17.60 35.58
C GLU A 56 41.29 -16.67 34.66
N ILE A 57 41.14 -16.90 33.36
CA ILE A 57 41.71 -16.06 32.31
C ILE A 57 40.60 -15.59 31.40
N SER A 58 40.41 -14.27 31.30
CA SER A 58 39.59 -13.66 30.27
C SER A 58 40.42 -13.53 28.99
N THR A 59 39.88 -14.03 27.88
CA THR A 59 40.56 -13.98 26.57
C THR A 59 39.76 -13.08 25.62
N LYS A 60 40.47 -12.11 25.06
CA LYS A 60 39.92 -11.26 23.99
C LYS A 60 40.70 -11.54 22.70
N MET A 61 39.99 -11.79 21.61
CA MET A 61 40.60 -12.00 20.31
C MET A 61 40.11 -10.93 19.30
N THR A 62 41.07 -10.40 18.53
CA THR A 62 40.84 -9.49 17.44
C THR A 62 41.46 -10.06 16.17
N VAL A 63 40.68 -10.19 15.11
CA VAL A 63 41.16 -10.64 13.79
C VAL A 63 41.07 -9.46 12.83
N LYS A 64 42.19 -9.08 12.21
CA LYS A 64 42.31 -7.96 11.28
C LYS A 64 42.86 -8.45 9.95
N THR A 65 42.30 -7.99 8.84
CA THR A 65 42.81 -8.23 7.49
C THR A 65 43.31 -6.93 6.86
N LYS A 66 44.43 -7.01 6.17
CA LYS A 66 44.92 -5.95 5.29
C LYS A 66 44.89 -6.47 3.87
N LEU A 67 43.85 -6.03 3.13
CA LEU A 67 43.60 -6.36 1.74
C LEU A 67 44.26 -5.36 0.79
N ARG A 68 44.29 -5.66 -0.49
CA ARG A 68 44.71 -4.72 -1.53
C ARG A 68 43.48 -4.05 -2.16
N PRO A 69 43.55 -2.73 -2.37
CA PRO A 69 42.46 -2.02 -3.04
C PRO A 69 42.33 -2.47 -4.49
N THR A 70 41.11 -2.57 -4.98
CA THR A 70 40.79 -2.61 -6.42
C THR A 70 40.89 -1.20 -6.98
N ASP A 71 41.13 -1.05 -8.28
CA ASP A 71 41.32 0.28 -8.89
C ASP A 71 40.08 1.20 -8.74
N THR A 72 38.88 0.62 -8.61
CA THR A 72 37.64 1.32 -8.28
C THR A 72 37.53 1.72 -6.79
N VAL A 73 38.27 1.06 -5.90
CA VAL A 73 38.21 1.28 -4.45
C VAL A 73 39.08 2.44 -4.01
N LYS A 74 40.11 2.81 -4.80
CA LYS A 74 40.96 3.98 -4.46
C LYS A 74 40.18 5.29 -4.39
N GLU A 75 39.15 5.44 -5.23
CA GLU A 75 38.26 6.62 -5.23
C GLU A 75 37.31 6.58 -4.01
N ILE A 76 36.80 5.41 -3.66
CA ILE A 76 35.92 5.20 -2.51
C ILE A 76 36.72 5.31 -1.18
N GLU A 77 37.94 4.79 -1.09
CA GLU A 77 38.80 4.96 0.07
C GLU A 77 39.16 6.43 0.34
N ARG A 78 39.29 7.25 -0.71
CA ARG A 78 39.51 8.69 -0.57
C ARG A 78 38.28 9.36 0.05
N ILE A 79 37.08 9.04 -0.42
CA ILE A 79 35.81 9.57 0.09
C ILE A 79 35.56 9.10 1.54
N VAL A 80 35.86 7.87 1.87
CA VAL A 80 35.70 7.30 3.22
C VAL A 80 36.71 7.88 4.21
N LYS A 81 37.95 8.13 3.78
CA LYS A 81 38.95 8.79 4.63
C LYS A 81 38.65 10.27 4.90
N GLU A 82 38.05 10.97 3.94
CA GLU A 82 37.65 12.35 4.11
C GLU A 82 36.41 12.52 5.01
N ASN A 83 35.57 11.47 5.16
CA ASN A 83 34.33 11.54 5.93
C ASN A 83 34.36 10.81 7.29
N LEU A 84 35.52 10.27 7.72
CA LEU A 84 35.71 9.65 9.04
C LEU A 84 34.68 8.60 9.48
N VAL A 85 34.07 7.87 8.53
CA VAL A 85 33.07 6.85 8.81
C VAL A 85 33.72 5.47 8.88
N GLN A 86 33.75 4.85 10.05
CA GLN A 86 34.14 3.45 10.20
C GLN A 86 32.89 2.57 10.22
N GLN A 87 32.84 1.58 9.31
CA GLN A 87 31.80 0.56 9.32
C GLN A 87 32.30 -0.67 10.10
N ILE A 88 31.53 -1.08 11.10
CA ILE A 88 31.76 -2.28 11.89
C ILE A 88 30.65 -3.28 11.59
N GLN A 89 31.02 -4.49 11.18
CA GLN A 89 30.06 -5.57 10.95
C GLN A 89 30.11 -6.56 12.12
N VAL A 90 28.94 -6.78 12.74
CA VAL A 90 28.78 -7.74 13.84
C VAL A 90 27.65 -8.71 13.45
N GLY A 91 28.03 -9.93 13.03
CA GLY A 91 27.07 -10.87 12.42
C GLY A 91 26.51 -10.30 11.12
N ASP A 92 25.20 -10.36 10.97
CA ASP A 92 24.49 -9.83 9.80
C ASP A 92 24.19 -8.32 9.88
N ARG A 93 24.67 -7.64 10.92
CA ARG A 93 24.40 -6.23 11.17
C ARG A 93 25.63 -5.37 10.87
N THR A 94 25.40 -4.26 10.16
CA THR A 94 26.42 -3.26 9.86
C THR A 94 26.17 -2.01 10.72
N PHE A 95 27.23 -1.53 11.41
CA PHE A 95 27.18 -0.33 12.22
C PHE A 95 28.14 0.72 11.64
N VAL A 96 27.73 1.96 11.68
CA VAL A 96 28.56 3.12 11.32
C VAL A 96 28.91 3.89 12.59
N THR A 97 30.19 4.19 12.78
CA THR A 97 30.66 5.00 13.90
C THR A 97 30.89 6.43 13.42
N ASN A 98 29.95 7.30 13.70
CA ASN A 98 30.20 8.73 13.93
C ASN A 98 30.17 8.89 15.43
N ASP A 99 30.70 9.66 16.19
CA ASP A 99 30.65 9.85 17.66
C ASP A 99 29.71 8.91 18.46
N ARG A 100 28.81 8.17 17.80
CA ARG A 100 27.91 7.12 18.33
C ARG A 100 27.80 5.97 17.35
N LEU A 101 27.70 4.73 17.89
CA LEU A 101 27.38 3.53 17.10
C LEU A 101 25.93 3.61 16.61
N THR A 102 25.75 3.76 15.30
CA THR A 102 24.46 3.73 14.65
C THR A 102 24.37 2.46 13.79
N GLU A 103 23.35 1.63 14.01
CA GLU A 103 23.10 0.47 13.16
C GLU A 103 22.66 0.95 11.77
N VAL A 104 23.42 0.57 10.75
CA VAL A 104 23.01 0.79 9.36
C VAL A 104 22.28 -0.46 8.89
N LYS A 105 20.97 -0.34 8.70
CA LYS A 105 20.20 -1.43 8.08
C LYS A 105 20.71 -1.64 6.65
N PRO A 106 20.97 -2.91 6.24
CA PRO A 106 21.36 -3.19 4.88
C PRO A 106 20.27 -2.69 3.94
N TYR A 107 20.65 -2.10 2.80
CA TYR A 107 19.71 -1.70 1.78
C TYR A 107 18.94 -2.93 1.29
N LYS A 108 17.64 -2.92 1.53
CA LYS A 108 16.71 -3.95 1.08
C LYS A 108 16.06 -3.43 -0.21
N PRO A 109 16.41 -3.99 -1.37
CA PRO A 109 15.75 -3.56 -2.60
C PRO A 109 14.26 -3.92 -2.52
N THR A 110 13.42 -2.91 -2.39
CA THR A 110 11.97 -3.06 -2.42
C THR A 110 11.49 -2.89 -3.86
N ALA A 111 10.68 -3.81 -4.37
CA ALA A 111 10.07 -3.65 -5.68
C ALA A 111 9.18 -2.41 -5.70
N ALA A 112 9.17 -1.69 -6.82
CA ALA A 112 8.25 -0.58 -7.01
C ALA A 112 6.81 -1.10 -6.92
N ARG A 113 5.96 -0.37 -6.17
CA ARG A 113 4.54 -0.69 -6.02
C ARG A 113 3.85 -0.66 -7.38
N LEU A 114 3.10 -1.71 -7.70
CA LEU A 114 2.22 -1.73 -8.87
C LEU A 114 0.80 -1.34 -8.46
N THR A 115 0.20 -0.45 -9.25
CA THR A 115 -1.19 0.00 -9.04
C THR A 115 -2.03 -0.39 -10.24
N PHE A 116 -3.18 -1.00 -9.99
CA PHE A 116 -4.17 -1.46 -10.97
C PHE A 116 -5.44 -0.62 -10.85
N SER A 117 -6.30 -0.67 -11.88
CA SER A 117 -7.59 0.01 -11.87
C SER A 117 -8.77 -0.90 -11.48
N ASP A 118 -8.53 -2.18 -11.23
CA ASP A 118 -9.55 -3.21 -11.07
C ASP A 118 -9.20 -4.22 -9.96
N LEU A 119 -10.23 -4.83 -9.38
CA LEU A 119 -10.10 -5.85 -8.33
C LEU A 119 -9.63 -7.20 -8.88
N SER A 120 -9.95 -7.50 -10.12
CA SER A 120 -9.59 -8.77 -10.76
C SER A 120 -8.07 -8.92 -10.86
N SER A 121 -7.34 -7.82 -11.09
CA SER A 121 -5.88 -7.79 -11.06
C SER A 121 -5.32 -8.11 -9.67
N ILE A 122 -5.93 -7.61 -8.60
CA ILE A 122 -5.55 -7.94 -7.22
C ILE A 122 -5.75 -9.43 -6.95
N VAL A 123 -6.89 -10.00 -7.37
CA VAL A 123 -7.17 -11.44 -7.23
C VAL A 123 -6.11 -12.28 -7.97
N GLN A 124 -5.81 -11.94 -9.22
CA GLN A 124 -4.81 -12.67 -10.01
C GLN A 124 -3.42 -12.61 -9.39
N ILE A 125 -3.01 -11.44 -8.91
CA ILE A 125 -1.71 -11.25 -8.26
C ILE A 125 -1.66 -12.02 -6.94
N ALA A 126 -2.69 -11.94 -6.11
CA ALA A 126 -2.74 -12.68 -4.84
C ALA A 126 -2.59 -14.19 -5.07
N LYS A 127 -3.22 -14.74 -6.11
CA LYS A 127 -3.09 -16.15 -6.50
C LYS A 127 -1.72 -16.53 -7.04
N ARG A 128 -1.12 -15.68 -7.88
CA ARG A 128 0.14 -15.97 -8.57
C ARG A 128 1.38 -15.74 -7.72
N GLU A 129 1.36 -14.69 -6.91
CA GLU A 129 2.53 -14.20 -6.20
C GLU A 129 2.60 -14.70 -4.74
N LYS A 130 1.56 -15.42 -4.26
CA LYS A 130 1.52 -15.92 -2.87
C LYS A 130 2.76 -16.73 -2.47
N GLY A 131 3.37 -17.48 -3.41
CA GLY A 131 4.59 -18.24 -3.17
C GLY A 131 5.88 -17.42 -3.12
N ARG A 132 5.83 -16.11 -3.40
CA ARG A 132 7.00 -15.20 -3.40
C ARG A 132 7.14 -14.39 -2.13
N PHE A 133 6.12 -14.41 -1.27
CA PHE A 133 6.07 -13.63 -0.04
C PHE A 133 5.83 -14.54 1.16
N ASN A 134 6.16 -14.02 2.35
CA ASN A 134 5.75 -14.66 3.59
C ASN A 134 4.23 -14.61 3.72
N LEU A 135 3.63 -15.76 4.02
CA LEU A 135 2.18 -15.89 4.18
C LEU A 135 1.76 -15.65 5.64
N PRO A 136 0.51 -15.27 5.88
CA PRO A 136 -0.52 -14.95 4.89
C PRO A 136 -0.30 -13.59 4.21
N LEU A 137 -0.81 -13.43 2.98
CA LEU A 137 -1.01 -12.12 2.38
C LEU A 137 -2.28 -11.48 2.94
N TYR A 138 -2.22 -10.20 3.23
CA TYR A 138 -3.39 -9.44 3.70
C TYR A 138 -3.93 -8.59 2.55
N VAL A 139 -5.15 -8.88 2.10
CA VAL A 139 -5.88 -8.02 1.15
C VAL A 139 -6.69 -7.02 1.96
N ASN A 140 -6.21 -5.78 2.03
CA ASN A 140 -6.78 -4.73 2.86
C ASN A 140 -7.68 -3.79 2.06
N ILE A 141 -8.96 -3.72 2.41
CA ILE A 141 -9.93 -2.78 1.84
C ILE A 141 -9.78 -1.46 2.61
N GLU A 142 -8.92 -0.57 2.11
CA GLU A 142 -8.62 0.71 2.77
C GLU A 142 -9.87 1.60 2.80
N ASN A 143 -10.51 1.77 1.65
CA ASN A 143 -11.74 2.53 1.50
C ASN A 143 -12.55 2.03 0.28
N GLU A 144 -13.61 2.74 -0.07
CA GLU A 144 -14.52 2.42 -1.17
C GLU A 144 -13.89 2.44 -2.57
N THR A 145 -12.69 3.02 -2.70
CA THR A 145 -12.00 3.18 -3.99
C THR A 145 -10.58 2.61 -4.00
N ARG A 146 -10.14 2.01 -2.88
CA ARG A 146 -8.77 1.51 -2.77
C ARG A 146 -8.68 0.21 -1.98
N VAL A 147 -7.98 -0.75 -2.58
CA VAL A 147 -7.61 -2.05 -1.99
C VAL A 147 -6.11 -2.25 -2.15
N SER A 148 -5.44 -2.71 -1.12
CA SER A 148 -3.99 -3.00 -1.16
C SER A 148 -3.70 -4.44 -0.73
N VAL A 149 -2.60 -4.99 -1.24
CA VAL A 149 -2.04 -6.26 -0.78
C VAL A 149 -0.85 -5.95 0.12
N ILE A 150 -0.89 -6.44 1.34
CA ILE A 150 0.13 -6.25 2.37
C ILE A 150 0.77 -7.61 2.66
N THR A 151 2.08 -7.67 2.71
CA THR A 151 2.80 -8.91 3.07
C THR A 151 2.73 -9.19 4.57
N SER A 152 2.95 -10.43 4.97
CA SER A 152 3.25 -10.76 6.36
C SER A 152 4.55 -10.09 6.81
N MET A 153 4.72 -9.96 8.13
CA MET A 153 5.96 -9.43 8.71
C MET A 153 7.13 -10.32 8.32
N ASP A 154 8.21 -9.67 7.95
CA ASP A 154 9.50 -10.33 7.81
C ASP A 154 10.22 -10.47 9.16
N ASN A 155 11.45 -10.99 9.15
CA ASN A 155 12.27 -11.17 10.33
C ASN A 155 12.62 -9.84 11.03
N GLU A 156 12.54 -8.71 10.32
CA GLU A 156 12.77 -7.36 10.83
C GLU A 156 11.49 -6.68 11.33
N LYS A 157 10.35 -7.39 11.29
CA LYS A 157 9.01 -6.91 11.62
C LYS A 157 8.50 -5.81 10.67
N GLU A 158 9.00 -5.80 9.45
CA GLU A 158 8.54 -4.89 8.39
C GLU A 158 7.49 -5.57 7.50
N ARG A 159 6.64 -4.77 6.88
CA ARG A 159 5.62 -5.19 5.91
C ARG A 159 5.78 -4.37 4.65
N GLU A 160 5.54 -4.99 3.51
CA GLU A 160 5.53 -4.31 2.22
C GLU A 160 4.10 -4.22 1.68
N ILE A 161 3.85 -3.21 0.84
CA ILE A 161 2.59 -3.04 0.10
C ILE A 161 2.94 -3.06 -1.39
N PRO A 162 3.23 -4.24 -1.95
CA PRO A 162 3.71 -4.33 -3.32
C PRO A 162 2.63 -4.04 -4.37
N TYR A 163 1.36 -4.21 -4.02
CA TYR A 163 0.25 -4.10 -4.96
C TYR A 163 -0.91 -3.29 -4.38
N ALA A 164 -1.57 -2.51 -5.23
CA ALA A 164 -2.83 -1.86 -4.91
C ALA A 164 -3.76 -1.80 -6.13
N ALA A 165 -5.06 -1.74 -5.88
CA ALA A 165 -6.05 -1.33 -6.86
C ALA A 165 -6.67 -0.01 -6.44
N GLU A 166 -6.85 0.90 -7.38
CA GLU A 166 -7.47 2.19 -7.17
C GLU A 166 -8.46 2.52 -8.30
N THR A 167 -9.64 2.99 -7.92
CA THR A 167 -10.63 3.51 -8.88
C THR A 167 -10.90 4.99 -8.59
N THR A 168 -11.33 5.73 -9.62
CA THR A 168 -11.54 7.18 -9.49
C THR A 168 -12.84 7.57 -8.77
N GLY A 169 -13.66 6.60 -8.40
CA GLY A 169 -14.96 6.85 -7.77
C GLY A 169 -15.97 7.49 -8.75
N SER A 170 -16.99 8.16 -8.19
CA SER A 170 -18.03 8.80 -9.00
C SER A 170 -17.51 10.01 -9.76
N LYS A 171 -17.86 10.10 -11.04
CA LYS A 171 -17.67 11.30 -11.87
C LYS A 171 -18.83 12.30 -11.74
N PHE A 172 -19.95 11.90 -11.14
CA PHE A 172 -21.07 12.80 -10.87
C PHE A 172 -20.70 13.74 -9.71
N ARG A 173 -20.92 15.04 -9.89
CA ARG A 173 -20.67 16.05 -8.86
C ARG A 173 -21.94 16.32 -8.07
N PHE A 174 -22.07 15.68 -6.91
CA PHE A 174 -23.19 15.90 -5.99
C PHE A 174 -23.19 17.34 -5.45
N GLY A 175 -24.38 17.89 -5.24
CA GLY A 175 -24.55 19.28 -4.79
C GLY A 175 -24.30 20.36 -5.84
N CYS A 176 -23.87 19.99 -7.05
CA CYS A 176 -23.70 20.91 -8.17
C CYS A 176 -24.97 20.96 -9.04
N SER A 177 -25.22 22.13 -9.66
CA SER A 177 -26.30 22.31 -10.62
C SER A 177 -25.88 21.85 -12.00
N TYR A 178 -26.81 21.18 -12.70
CA TYR A 178 -26.69 20.70 -14.07
C TYR A 178 -27.83 21.26 -14.90
N ASP A 179 -27.56 21.61 -16.16
CA ASP A 179 -28.62 21.81 -17.15
C ASP A 179 -29.33 20.48 -17.47
N TYR A 180 -30.46 20.57 -18.18
CA TYR A 180 -31.29 19.40 -18.51
C TYR A 180 -30.53 18.31 -19.25
N GLU A 181 -29.79 18.68 -20.30
CA GLU A 181 -29.11 17.71 -21.16
C GLU A 181 -27.96 17.02 -20.40
N SER A 182 -27.12 17.82 -19.76
CA SER A 182 -25.99 17.33 -18.93
C SER A 182 -26.48 16.43 -17.79
N PHE A 183 -27.59 16.77 -17.15
CA PHE A 183 -28.16 15.97 -16.08
C PHE A 183 -28.70 14.62 -16.58
N VAL A 184 -29.45 14.62 -17.68
CA VAL A 184 -29.98 13.40 -18.31
C VAL A 184 -28.83 12.48 -18.74
N ILE A 185 -27.79 13.03 -19.36
CA ILE A 185 -26.60 12.27 -19.76
C ILE A 185 -25.94 11.67 -18.53
N ALA A 186 -25.74 12.46 -17.47
CA ALA A 186 -25.11 12.01 -16.25
C ALA A 186 -25.88 10.87 -15.57
N ILE A 187 -27.23 11.01 -15.44
CA ILE A 187 -28.06 9.95 -14.83
C ILE A 187 -28.00 8.66 -15.67
N ARG A 188 -27.98 8.77 -17.00
CA ARG A 188 -27.93 7.60 -17.87
C ARG A 188 -26.59 6.91 -17.91
N SER A 189 -25.49 7.66 -17.79
CA SER A 189 -24.15 7.15 -17.98
C SER A 189 -23.41 6.81 -16.67
N LEU A 190 -23.77 7.46 -15.56
CA LEU A 190 -23.05 7.36 -14.29
C LEU A 190 -23.86 6.65 -13.18
N PHE A 191 -25.08 6.18 -13.49
CA PHE A 191 -25.95 5.48 -12.54
C PHE A 191 -26.50 4.20 -13.16
N GLU A 192 -26.72 3.19 -12.33
CA GLU A 192 -27.52 2.04 -12.72
C GLU A 192 -28.97 2.48 -13.00
N GLN A 193 -29.59 1.86 -14.00
CA GLN A 193 -30.93 2.22 -14.43
C GLN A 193 -31.99 1.45 -13.64
N ASN A 194 -32.02 1.68 -12.31
CA ASN A 194 -33.09 1.18 -11.45
C ASN A 194 -34.42 1.93 -11.68
N ASP A 195 -35.47 1.56 -10.96
CA ASP A 195 -36.79 2.15 -11.19
C ASP A 195 -36.82 3.64 -10.81
N ASP A 196 -36.21 4.04 -9.73
CA ASP A 196 -36.09 5.45 -9.31
C ASP A 196 -35.33 6.30 -10.35
N ALA A 197 -34.27 5.76 -10.98
CA ALA A 197 -33.59 6.45 -12.06
C ALA A 197 -34.44 6.63 -13.30
N LYS A 198 -35.22 5.61 -13.68
CA LYS A 198 -36.20 5.70 -14.81
C LYS A 198 -37.28 6.71 -14.51
N ASP A 199 -37.85 6.68 -13.31
CA ASP A 199 -38.86 7.64 -12.86
C ASP A 199 -38.31 9.08 -12.85
N LEU A 200 -37.08 9.27 -12.40
CA LEU A 200 -36.41 10.56 -12.44
C LEU A 200 -36.26 11.06 -13.89
N LEU A 201 -35.83 10.19 -14.81
CA LEU A 201 -35.72 10.54 -16.23
C LEU A 201 -37.06 10.88 -16.87
N GLN A 202 -38.16 10.20 -16.48
CA GLN A 202 -39.51 10.55 -16.92
C GLN A 202 -39.97 11.90 -16.38
N LEU A 203 -39.66 12.17 -15.08
CA LEU A 203 -39.92 13.45 -14.45
C LEU A 203 -39.20 14.59 -15.16
N LEU A 204 -37.90 14.40 -15.50
CA LEU A 204 -37.11 15.40 -16.24
C LEU A 204 -37.71 15.74 -17.62
N LYS A 205 -38.26 14.75 -18.34
CA LYS A 205 -38.95 15.00 -19.63
C LYS A 205 -40.15 15.94 -19.46
N LYS A 206 -40.93 15.81 -18.37
CA LYS A 206 -42.04 16.71 -18.07
C LYS A 206 -41.54 18.13 -17.87
N PHE A 207 -40.42 18.32 -17.14
CA PHE A 207 -39.84 19.65 -16.97
C PHE A 207 -39.32 20.29 -18.26
N ALA A 208 -38.81 19.48 -19.19
CA ALA A 208 -38.31 19.97 -20.48
C ALA A 208 -39.46 20.55 -21.37
N SER A 209 -40.68 20.07 -21.20
CA SER A 209 -41.84 20.48 -21.99
C SER A 209 -42.57 21.72 -21.46
N VAL A 210 -42.11 22.34 -20.39
CA VAL A 210 -42.78 23.42 -19.67
C VAL A 210 -42.14 24.78 -19.94
N GLU A 211 -42.94 25.82 -20.20
CA GLU A 211 -42.45 27.18 -20.52
C GLU A 211 -42.07 28.00 -19.28
N SER A 212 -42.76 27.81 -18.17
CA SER A 212 -42.45 28.48 -16.90
C SER A 212 -42.65 27.56 -15.69
N VAL A 213 -41.83 27.74 -14.68
CA VAL A 213 -41.82 26.94 -13.47
C VAL A 213 -42.05 27.86 -12.28
N GLU A 214 -43.21 27.71 -11.61
CA GLU A 214 -43.41 28.32 -10.28
C GLU A 214 -43.12 27.28 -9.20
N MET A 215 -42.24 27.61 -8.30
CA MET A 215 -41.82 26.72 -7.22
C MET A 215 -42.55 27.07 -5.94
N ASN A 216 -43.10 26.07 -5.29
CA ASN A 216 -43.55 26.14 -3.91
C ASN A 216 -42.73 25.15 -3.12
N ASP A 217 -41.79 25.66 -2.33
CA ASP A 217 -40.84 24.89 -1.52
C ASP A 217 -41.19 25.06 -0.05
N ASP A 218 -41.57 23.97 0.63
CA ASP A 218 -41.86 23.95 2.08
C ASP A 218 -40.61 23.50 2.89
N GLY A 219 -39.44 23.43 2.26
CA GLY A 219 -38.20 22.96 2.85
C GLY A 219 -38.02 21.43 2.88
N VAL A 220 -39.09 20.67 2.70
CA VAL A 220 -39.09 19.19 2.71
C VAL A 220 -39.51 18.63 1.34
N SER A 221 -40.52 19.18 0.72
CA SER A 221 -41.00 18.77 -0.59
C SER A 221 -41.05 19.95 -1.56
N GLN A 222 -40.66 19.74 -2.81
CA GLN A 222 -40.85 20.72 -3.87
C GLN A 222 -42.10 20.35 -4.68
N SER A 223 -43.12 21.22 -4.68
CA SER A 223 -44.16 21.16 -5.68
C SER A 223 -43.85 22.19 -6.76
N VAL A 224 -43.74 21.69 -7.98
CA VAL A 224 -43.47 22.52 -9.15
C VAL A 224 -44.73 22.66 -9.95
N VAL A 225 -45.24 23.89 -10.04
CA VAL A 225 -46.41 24.19 -10.90
C VAL A 225 -45.88 24.52 -12.27
N ALA A 226 -46.12 23.63 -13.20
CA ALA A 226 -45.75 23.74 -14.59
C ALA A 226 -46.83 24.40 -15.41
N LYS A 227 -46.57 25.54 -16.06
CA LYS A 227 -47.45 26.20 -16.99
C LYS A 227 -46.99 25.96 -18.42
N SER A 228 -47.85 25.31 -19.23
CA SER A 228 -47.63 25.16 -20.67
C SER A 228 -48.76 25.89 -21.40
N GLY A 229 -48.45 27.08 -21.94
CA GLY A 229 -49.44 27.90 -22.67
C GLY A 229 -50.62 28.37 -21.82
N ALA A 230 -51.76 28.62 -22.44
CA ALA A 230 -52.99 29.13 -21.79
C ALA A 230 -53.84 28.06 -21.05
N THR A 231 -53.39 26.80 -21.00
CA THR A 231 -54.18 25.68 -20.47
C THR A 231 -53.46 24.96 -19.35
N LEU A 232 -54.11 24.93 -18.18
CA LEU A 232 -53.89 24.12 -16.97
C LEU A 232 -52.46 23.91 -16.50
N ALA A 233 -52.21 24.49 -15.35
CA ALA A 233 -51.02 24.18 -14.53
C ALA A 233 -51.05 22.72 -14.05
N GLU A 234 -50.14 21.88 -14.52
CA GLU A 234 -49.94 20.55 -13.97
C GLU A 234 -49.03 20.67 -12.72
N ASN A 235 -49.57 20.27 -11.56
CA ASN A 235 -48.76 20.19 -10.34
C ASN A 235 -47.85 18.97 -10.41
N ILE A 236 -46.61 19.17 -10.77
CA ILE A 236 -45.61 18.12 -10.78
C ILE A 236 -45.05 18.00 -9.36
N LYS A 237 -45.49 16.99 -8.59
CA LYS A 237 -44.88 16.67 -7.30
C LYS A 237 -43.62 15.85 -7.55
N ALA A 238 -42.47 16.45 -7.35
CA ALA A 238 -41.23 15.72 -7.31
C ALA A 238 -41.08 15.06 -5.94
N ALA A 239 -41.01 13.72 -5.90
CA ALA A 239 -40.59 13.05 -4.66
C ALA A 239 -39.19 13.55 -4.30
N PRO A 240 -39.01 14.13 -3.10
CA PRO A 240 -37.75 14.79 -2.77
C PRO A 240 -36.58 13.80 -2.60
N ILE A 241 -36.88 12.58 -2.16
CA ILE A 241 -35.90 11.54 -1.95
C ILE A 241 -35.98 10.51 -3.05
N ARG A 242 -34.86 10.14 -3.63
CA ARG A 242 -34.65 9.12 -4.64
C ARG A 242 -33.62 8.13 -4.23
N LYS A 243 -33.86 6.84 -4.45
CA LYS A 243 -32.89 5.78 -4.22
C LYS A 243 -32.18 5.47 -5.53
N LEU A 244 -30.96 5.98 -5.66
CA LEU A 244 -30.18 5.85 -6.88
C LEU A 244 -28.91 5.04 -6.61
N VAL A 245 -28.33 4.47 -7.66
CA VAL A 245 -27.18 3.60 -7.63
C VAL A 245 -26.09 4.19 -8.53
N PRO A 246 -25.32 5.19 -8.08
CA PRO A 246 -24.21 5.74 -8.84
C PRO A 246 -23.02 4.78 -8.91
N TYR A 247 -22.31 4.75 -10.05
CA TYR A 247 -21.01 4.08 -10.16
C TYR A 247 -19.94 4.87 -9.41
N ARG A 248 -19.57 4.43 -8.22
CA ARG A 248 -18.64 5.15 -7.33
C ARG A 248 -17.66 4.27 -6.54
N THR A 249 -17.63 2.99 -6.87
CA THR A 249 -16.64 2.02 -6.40
C THR A 249 -16.17 1.17 -7.58
N PHE A 250 -15.41 0.11 -7.33
CA PHE A 250 -14.96 -0.81 -8.37
C PHE A 250 -16.15 -1.41 -9.13
N ILE A 251 -16.02 -1.47 -10.45
CA ILE A 251 -17.13 -1.91 -11.33
C ILE A 251 -17.46 -3.40 -11.15
N GLU A 252 -16.53 -4.21 -10.68
CA GLU A 252 -16.72 -5.64 -10.41
C GLU A 252 -17.51 -5.91 -9.14
N ALA A 253 -17.54 -4.95 -8.23
CA ALA A 253 -18.36 -5.03 -7.04
C ALA A 253 -19.74 -4.42 -7.28
N MET A 254 -20.75 -4.90 -6.54
CA MET A 254 -22.08 -4.27 -6.58
C MET A 254 -21.98 -2.79 -6.20
N GLN A 255 -22.73 -1.95 -6.89
CA GLN A 255 -22.76 -0.53 -6.58
C GLN A 255 -23.74 -0.29 -5.42
N PRO A 256 -23.37 0.51 -4.41
CA PRO A 256 -24.24 0.77 -3.27
C PRO A 256 -25.35 1.74 -3.62
N GLU A 257 -26.60 1.30 -3.45
CA GLU A 257 -27.77 2.18 -3.49
C GLU A 257 -27.69 3.21 -2.36
N SER A 258 -28.10 4.44 -2.63
CA SER A 258 -28.15 5.52 -1.64
C SER A 258 -29.36 6.41 -1.87
N GLU A 259 -29.75 7.09 -0.80
CA GLU A 259 -30.79 8.12 -0.84
C GLU A 259 -30.18 9.46 -1.25
N PHE A 260 -30.86 10.11 -2.20
CA PHE A 260 -30.48 11.43 -2.70
C PHE A 260 -31.66 12.36 -2.65
N LEU A 261 -31.40 13.60 -2.22
CA LEU A 261 -32.34 14.68 -2.31
C LEU A 261 -32.24 15.29 -3.73
N PHE A 262 -33.30 15.14 -4.49
CA PHE A 262 -33.44 15.78 -5.82
C PHE A 262 -34.00 17.19 -5.68
N ARG A 263 -33.36 18.15 -6.31
CA ARG A 263 -33.76 19.56 -6.34
C ARG A 263 -33.79 20.13 -7.74
N VAL A 264 -34.80 20.96 -7.99
CA VAL A 264 -34.92 21.76 -9.20
C VAL A 264 -34.81 23.23 -8.80
N SER A 265 -34.02 23.99 -9.51
CA SER A 265 -33.88 25.45 -9.29
C SER A 265 -34.79 26.27 -10.21
N PRO A 266 -35.10 27.53 -9.90
CA PRO A 266 -35.95 28.41 -10.73
C PRO A 266 -35.41 28.62 -12.15
N ASP A 267 -34.10 28.55 -12.33
CA ASP A 267 -33.40 28.61 -13.60
C ASP A 267 -33.39 27.30 -14.38
N ARG A 268 -34.19 26.32 -13.96
CA ARG A 268 -34.33 24.97 -14.53
C ARG A 268 -33.04 24.16 -14.52
N THR A 269 -32.20 24.36 -13.53
CA THR A 269 -31.10 23.47 -13.26
C THR A 269 -31.49 22.41 -12.22
N PHE A 270 -30.81 21.26 -12.29
CA PHE A 270 -31.12 20.07 -11.50
C PHE A 270 -29.90 19.69 -10.63
N SER A 271 -30.16 19.29 -9.40
CA SER A 271 -29.13 18.89 -8.47
C SER A 271 -29.53 17.63 -7.70
N LEU A 272 -28.53 16.82 -7.35
CA LEU A 272 -28.66 15.72 -6.38
C LEU A 272 -27.73 15.97 -5.20
N TYR A 273 -28.27 15.86 -4.00
CA TYR A 273 -27.51 15.93 -2.74
C TYR A 273 -27.53 14.56 -2.08
N GLU A 274 -26.40 14.09 -1.60
CA GLU A 274 -26.33 12.86 -0.82
C GLU A 274 -27.11 13.03 0.49
N ALA A 275 -27.99 12.06 0.80
CA ALA A 275 -28.90 12.11 1.94
C ALA A 275 -28.71 10.92 2.90
N ASP A 276 -27.69 10.08 2.70
CA ASP A 276 -27.43 8.88 3.50
C ASP A 276 -26.28 9.03 4.50
N GLY A 277 -25.75 10.27 4.67
CA GLY A 277 -24.66 10.56 5.61
C GLY A 277 -23.36 9.80 5.32
N GLY A 278 -23.16 9.31 4.11
CA GLY A 278 -21.99 8.53 3.73
C GLY A 278 -22.07 7.03 4.08
N ALA A 279 -23.24 6.54 4.49
CA ALA A 279 -23.44 5.12 4.84
C ALA A 279 -23.15 4.17 3.67
N TRP A 280 -23.27 4.67 2.43
CA TRP A 280 -22.91 3.93 1.23
C TRP A 280 -21.46 3.44 1.22
N LYS A 281 -20.53 4.14 1.86
CA LYS A 281 -19.09 3.76 1.93
C LYS A 281 -18.89 2.44 2.66
N ILE A 282 -19.65 2.23 3.72
CA ILE A 282 -19.64 0.97 4.47
C ILE A 282 -20.17 -0.16 3.61
N ARG A 283 -21.29 0.09 2.88
CA ARG A 283 -21.85 -0.89 1.93
C ARG A 283 -20.89 -1.20 0.79
N ALA A 284 -20.23 -0.19 0.23
CA ALA A 284 -19.22 -0.38 -0.82
C ALA A 284 -18.09 -1.31 -0.34
N LYS A 285 -17.54 -1.08 0.85
CA LYS A 285 -16.52 -1.96 1.45
C LYS A 285 -17.04 -3.39 1.63
N SER A 286 -18.28 -3.56 2.07
CA SER A 286 -18.89 -4.89 2.22
C SER A 286 -19.04 -5.60 0.87
N TYR A 287 -19.38 -4.88 -0.21
CA TYR A 287 -19.52 -5.46 -1.55
C TYR A 287 -18.15 -5.80 -2.17
N ILE A 288 -17.13 -4.97 -1.95
CA ILE A 288 -15.74 -5.28 -2.33
C ILE A 288 -15.29 -6.56 -1.59
N ARG A 289 -15.55 -6.64 -0.28
CA ARG A 289 -15.24 -7.84 0.51
C ARG A 289 -15.92 -9.07 -0.05
N TYR A 290 -17.23 -9.00 -0.32
CA TYR A 290 -17.99 -10.12 -0.89
C TYR A 290 -17.41 -10.61 -2.21
N PHE A 291 -17.04 -9.67 -3.11
CA PHE A 291 -16.37 -10.02 -4.37
C PHE A 291 -15.05 -10.75 -4.12
N LEU A 292 -14.19 -10.19 -3.27
CA LEU A 292 -12.86 -10.74 -2.98
C LEU A 292 -12.96 -12.12 -2.30
N GLU A 293 -13.85 -12.29 -1.33
CA GLU A 293 -14.10 -13.58 -0.64
C GLU A 293 -14.59 -14.66 -1.62
N GLY A 294 -15.45 -14.26 -2.58
CA GLY A 294 -15.90 -15.18 -3.62
C GLY A 294 -14.78 -15.62 -4.56
N GLN A 295 -13.88 -14.70 -4.92
CA GLN A 295 -12.80 -14.96 -5.86
C GLN A 295 -11.57 -15.64 -5.23
N LEU A 296 -11.31 -15.40 -3.93
CA LEU A 296 -10.14 -15.89 -3.19
C LEU A 296 -10.51 -16.99 -2.17
N ARG A 297 -11.65 -17.67 -2.38
CA ARG A 297 -12.17 -18.64 -1.42
C ARG A 297 -11.13 -19.69 -1.03
N GLU A 298 -10.47 -20.31 -1.99
CA GLU A 298 -9.49 -21.37 -1.77
C GLU A 298 -8.30 -20.88 -0.95
N GLU A 299 -7.79 -19.69 -1.26
CA GLU A 299 -6.66 -19.06 -0.58
C GLU A 299 -7.02 -18.62 0.85
N ILE A 300 -8.27 -18.28 1.09
CA ILE A 300 -8.77 -17.94 2.43
C ILE A 300 -8.94 -19.22 3.27
N GLU A 301 -9.53 -20.26 2.70
CA GLU A 301 -9.73 -21.55 3.37
C GLU A 301 -8.38 -22.23 3.71
N SER A 302 -7.36 -22.08 2.86
CA SER A 302 -6.00 -22.57 3.14
C SER A 302 -5.21 -21.68 4.12
N GLY A 303 -5.72 -20.50 4.47
CA GLY A 303 -5.05 -19.54 5.34
C GLY A 303 -3.91 -18.77 4.67
N GLU A 304 -3.77 -18.85 3.34
CA GLU A 304 -2.75 -18.13 2.57
C GLU A 304 -3.09 -16.66 2.34
N VAL A 305 -4.39 -16.32 2.37
CA VAL A 305 -4.90 -14.95 2.21
C VAL A 305 -5.87 -14.61 3.35
N VAL A 306 -5.78 -13.39 3.86
CA VAL A 306 -6.70 -12.81 4.85
C VAL A 306 -7.25 -11.50 4.33
N ILE A 307 -8.57 -11.32 4.32
CA ILE A 307 -9.21 -10.07 3.91
C ILE A 307 -9.44 -9.20 5.14
N LEU A 308 -8.97 -7.95 5.08
CA LEU A 308 -9.08 -6.91 6.10
C LEU A 308 -9.94 -5.73 5.59
N GLY A 309 -10.54 -4.96 6.52
CA GLY A 309 -11.26 -3.73 6.22
C GLY A 309 -12.77 -3.78 6.32
#